data_73ac93d174880cbdea28749b24486cbe
#
_entry.id   73ac93d174880cbdea28749b24486cbe
#
_cell.length_a   1.000
_cell.length_b   1.000
_cell.length_c   1.000
_cell.angle_alpha   90.00
_cell.angle_beta   90.00
_cell.angle_gamma   90.00
#
_symmetry.space_group_name_H-M   'P 1'
#
loop_
_entity.id
_entity.type
_entity.pdbx_description
1 polymer ?
#
loop_
_entity_poly.entity_id
_entity_poly.type
_entity_poly.pdbx_seq_one_letter_code
_entity_poly.pdbx_strand_id
1 'polypeptide(L)'
;MATTVSDESIDQLQNQVTESLGAFRSQREEIDRVAALKAAQRLVNALQKPQDSVYHLAYSPTHAMCVRIAIDMDIFATLTERNGPVSLDELAAVKKASPILVERVLRILVGIDYVGECDTRVYIATTMTRQLTDRLSISVIKFIFDVGMPTLAKVPEFLRGHDHRNPEGATTGPLQFAEKIDESIWTWLPQNPEKLDSCNTFMEGDRGARPSWLEWFPVEERLLCGANPDAETLMVDVAGGRGHDLAAFLARYPDVPGRLVLEDLPHVLEESTMDAERIEKQAFDLFKPQPIHGARIYYMKFILHDWSDEENHAILTQLAGAMEQGYSKLIIEEFVLADRDGAMLPAMWDWEMMIFCNSMERSKSHWTRLLEGAGFQVIKFWAPPGDGQGIIEAELK
;
A
#
# COMPACT_ATOMS: atom_id res chain seq x y z
N MET A 1 -14.45 25.79 15.60
CA MET A 1 -14.13 26.50 14.35
C MET A 1 -12.89 25.81 13.80
N ALA A 2 -12.99 25.15 12.66
CA ALA A 2 -11.79 24.61 12.01
C ALA A 2 -10.99 25.80 11.48
N THR A 3 -9.83 26.07 12.06
CA THR A 3 -8.87 27.02 11.52
C THR A 3 -8.40 26.50 10.18
N THR A 4 -8.75 27.18 9.12
CA THR A 4 -8.19 26.90 7.80
C THR A 4 -6.69 27.19 7.83
N VAL A 5 -5.89 26.46 7.06
CA VAL A 5 -4.41 26.62 6.96
C VAL A 5 -4.02 28.10 6.66
N SER A 6 -4.94 28.90 6.16
CA SER A 6 -4.78 30.33 5.88
C SER A 6 -4.72 31.24 7.12
N ASP A 7 -5.06 30.75 8.32
CA ASP A 7 -5.15 31.57 9.53
C ASP A 7 -3.96 31.37 10.48
N GLU A 8 -3.06 30.42 10.23
CA GLU A 8 -1.83 30.26 11.00
C GLU A 8 -0.71 31.14 10.46
N SER A 9 -0.04 31.87 11.35
CA SER A 9 1.12 32.65 10.95
C SER A 9 2.31 31.75 10.57
N ILE A 10 3.16 32.22 9.66
CA ILE A 10 4.40 31.52 9.29
C ILE A 10 5.25 31.22 10.53
N ASP A 11 5.28 32.14 11.50
CA ASP A 11 6.01 31.96 12.76
C ASP A 11 5.46 30.80 13.60
N GLN A 12 4.13 30.64 13.65
CA GLN A 12 3.51 29.49 14.33
C GLN A 12 3.87 28.17 13.65
N LEU A 13 3.80 28.11 12.32
CA LEU A 13 4.17 26.91 11.55
C LEU A 13 5.65 26.58 11.70
N GLN A 14 6.56 27.60 11.69
CA GLN A 14 7.97 27.41 11.96
C GLN A 14 8.22 26.81 13.35
N ASN A 15 7.52 27.31 14.37
CA ASN A 15 7.63 26.80 15.74
C ASN A 15 7.16 25.33 15.80
N GLN A 16 6.04 24.98 15.17
CA GLN A 16 5.56 23.60 15.10
C GLN A 16 6.58 22.64 14.43
N VAL A 17 7.22 23.07 13.33
CA VAL A 17 8.30 22.31 12.70
C VAL A 17 9.47 22.12 13.66
N THR A 18 9.87 23.17 14.36
CA THR A 18 10.99 23.13 15.31
C THR A 18 10.72 22.18 16.48
N GLU A 19 9.53 22.27 17.06
CA GLU A 19 9.10 21.42 18.18
C GLU A 19 9.00 19.93 17.76
N SER A 20 8.33 19.63 16.65
CA SER A 20 8.16 18.25 16.17
C SER A 20 9.50 17.63 15.72
N LEU A 21 10.40 18.39 15.10
CA LEU A 21 11.77 17.93 14.82
C LEU A 21 12.56 17.69 16.11
N GLY A 22 12.36 18.50 17.14
CA GLY A 22 12.96 18.31 18.47
C GLY A 22 12.52 17.00 19.10
N ALA A 23 11.22 16.68 19.08
CA ALA A 23 10.67 15.44 19.56
C ALA A 23 11.25 14.24 18.79
N PHE A 24 11.24 14.27 17.46
CA PHE A 24 11.80 13.21 16.63
C PHE A 24 13.30 13.00 16.87
N ARG A 25 14.08 14.05 17.04
CA ARG A 25 15.53 13.92 17.33
C ARG A 25 15.80 13.26 18.67
N SER A 26 14.94 13.49 19.67
CA SER A 26 15.14 12.95 21.02
C SER A 26 14.63 11.52 21.18
N GLN A 27 13.48 11.18 20.58
CA GLN A 27 12.80 9.90 20.78
C GLN A 27 13.05 8.91 19.64
N ARG A 28 13.25 9.40 18.41
CA ARG A 28 13.39 8.60 17.17
C ARG A 28 12.17 7.72 16.85
N GLU A 29 11.01 8.07 17.42
CA GLU A 29 9.78 7.35 17.18
C GLU A 29 9.16 7.71 15.83
N GLU A 30 8.50 6.72 15.18
CA GLU A 30 7.86 6.91 13.88
C GLU A 30 6.74 7.95 13.92
N ILE A 31 5.97 7.99 15.00
CA ILE A 31 4.91 8.99 15.18
C ILE A 31 5.46 10.42 15.18
N ASP A 32 6.63 10.64 15.78
CA ASP A 32 7.29 11.96 15.81
C ASP A 32 7.84 12.34 14.43
N ARG A 33 8.37 11.35 13.68
CA ARG A 33 8.82 11.55 12.30
C ARG A 33 7.67 12.01 11.40
N VAL A 34 6.53 11.33 11.49
CA VAL A 34 5.33 11.66 10.69
C VAL A 34 4.78 13.03 11.10
N ALA A 35 4.77 13.35 12.41
CA ALA A 35 4.35 14.66 12.90
C ALA A 35 5.25 15.78 12.36
N ALA A 36 6.58 15.59 12.37
CA ALA A 36 7.53 16.54 11.83
C ALA A 36 7.37 16.74 10.32
N LEU A 37 7.15 15.67 9.56
CA LEU A 37 6.89 15.72 8.12
C LEU A 37 5.60 16.50 7.82
N LYS A 38 4.52 16.24 8.56
CA LYS A 38 3.24 16.95 8.40
C LYS A 38 3.38 18.44 8.71
N ALA A 39 4.11 18.81 9.78
CA ALA A 39 4.38 20.20 10.12
C ALA A 39 5.20 20.90 9.01
N ALA A 40 6.26 20.27 8.52
CA ALA A 40 7.07 20.81 7.42
C ALA A 40 6.24 21.00 6.13
N GLN A 41 5.38 20.06 5.77
CA GLN A 41 4.51 20.18 4.61
C GLN A 41 3.52 21.35 4.73
N ARG A 42 2.98 21.60 5.93
CA ARG A 42 2.10 22.76 6.20
C ARG A 42 2.86 24.09 6.00
N LEU A 43 4.10 24.14 6.46
CA LEU A 43 4.94 25.33 6.25
C LEU A 43 5.24 25.55 4.76
N VAL A 44 5.58 24.50 4.01
CA VAL A 44 5.77 24.56 2.55
C VAL A 44 4.51 25.07 1.86
N ASN A 45 3.35 24.52 2.20
CA ASN A 45 2.06 24.93 1.61
C ASN A 45 1.73 26.41 1.92
N ALA A 46 2.07 26.91 3.12
CA ALA A 46 1.84 28.29 3.49
C ALA A 46 2.78 29.29 2.78
N LEU A 47 3.98 28.84 2.40
CA LEU A 47 4.97 29.64 1.66
C LEU A 47 4.68 29.68 0.16
N GLN A 48 3.96 28.70 -0.38
CA GLN A 48 3.62 28.66 -1.80
C GLN A 48 2.54 29.69 -2.13
N LYS A 49 2.73 30.41 -3.24
CA LYS A 49 1.67 31.27 -3.78
C LYS A 49 0.58 30.38 -4.39
N PRO A 50 -0.73 30.69 -4.20
CA PRO A 50 -1.81 29.87 -4.72
C PRO A 50 -1.72 29.59 -6.23
N GLN A 51 -1.31 30.58 -7.04
CA GLN A 51 -1.12 30.39 -8.48
C GLN A 51 -0.02 29.38 -8.79
N ASP A 52 1.12 29.47 -8.10
CA ASP A 52 2.25 28.56 -8.31
C ASP A 52 1.88 27.12 -7.90
N SER A 53 1.09 26.96 -6.83
CA SER A 53 0.57 25.65 -6.41
C SER A 53 -0.29 24.97 -7.49
N VAL A 54 -1.12 25.75 -8.22
CA VAL A 54 -1.90 25.23 -9.36
C VAL A 54 -0.98 24.73 -10.49
N TYR A 55 0.08 25.48 -10.82
CA TYR A 55 1.06 25.05 -11.82
C TYR A 55 1.81 23.79 -11.37
N HIS A 56 2.27 23.74 -10.12
CA HIS A 56 2.94 22.56 -9.57
C HIS A 56 2.04 21.33 -9.66
N LEU A 57 0.77 21.44 -9.29
CA LEU A 57 -0.17 20.33 -9.38
C LEU A 57 -0.40 19.92 -10.86
N ALA A 58 -0.64 20.86 -11.75
CA ALA A 58 -0.93 20.57 -13.16
C ALA A 58 0.24 19.86 -13.88
N TYR A 59 1.48 20.17 -13.51
CA TYR A 59 2.67 19.56 -14.11
C TYR A 59 3.25 18.39 -13.30
N SER A 60 2.73 18.08 -12.12
CA SER A 60 3.23 16.98 -11.28
C SER A 60 3.27 15.60 -11.97
N PRO A 61 2.38 15.26 -12.96
CA PRO A 61 2.50 13.98 -13.67
C PRO A 61 3.83 13.81 -14.41
N THR A 62 4.53 14.90 -14.76
CA THR A 62 5.87 14.83 -15.38
C THR A 62 6.92 14.24 -14.44
N HIS A 63 6.74 14.34 -13.11
CA HIS A 63 7.65 13.75 -12.13
C HIS A 63 7.62 12.22 -12.23
N ALA A 64 6.44 11.62 -12.12
CA ALA A 64 6.27 10.17 -12.24
C ALA A 64 6.72 9.66 -13.62
N MET A 65 6.41 10.41 -14.70
CA MET A 65 6.85 10.08 -16.05
C MET A 65 8.38 10.05 -16.16
N CYS A 66 9.09 11.05 -15.63
CA CYS A 66 10.55 11.08 -15.68
C CYS A 66 11.18 9.98 -14.82
N VAL A 67 10.60 9.67 -13.66
CA VAL A 67 11.04 8.53 -12.83
C VAL A 67 10.86 7.21 -13.60
N ARG A 68 9.70 7.02 -14.23
CA ARG A 68 9.41 5.82 -15.04
C ARG A 68 10.37 5.65 -16.22
N ILE A 69 10.65 6.74 -16.94
CA ILE A 69 11.63 6.77 -18.03
C ILE A 69 13.05 6.46 -17.51
N ALA A 70 13.44 7.03 -16.36
CA ALA A 70 14.77 6.82 -15.78
C ALA A 70 15.00 5.37 -15.34
N ILE A 71 13.95 4.66 -14.91
CA ILE A 71 14.00 3.22 -14.67
C ILE A 71 14.32 2.47 -15.96
N ASP A 72 13.64 2.75 -17.07
CA ASP A 72 13.88 2.11 -18.37
C ASP A 72 15.27 2.43 -18.95
N MET A 73 15.79 3.60 -18.60
CA MET A 73 17.13 4.04 -19.03
C MET A 73 18.26 3.55 -18.12
N ASP A 74 17.99 2.78 -17.06
CA ASP A 74 18.93 2.33 -16.03
C ASP A 74 19.71 3.50 -15.35
N ILE A 75 19.13 4.70 -15.32
CA ILE A 75 19.80 5.90 -14.75
C ILE A 75 20.07 5.69 -13.26
N PHE A 76 19.08 5.24 -12.50
CA PHE A 76 19.23 5.02 -11.07
C PHE A 76 20.23 3.90 -10.75
N ALA A 77 20.18 2.79 -11.48
CA ALA A 77 21.12 1.68 -11.34
C ALA A 77 22.56 2.16 -11.65
N THR A 78 22.76 2.84 -12.76
CA THR A 78 24.08 3.35 -13.18
C THR A 78 24.68 4.29 -12.16
N LEU A 79 23.90 5.28 -11.66
CA LEU A 79 24.38 6.22 -10.65
C LEU A 79 24.70 5.53 -9.32
N THR A 80 23.91 4.53 -8.93
CA THR A 80 24.10 3.78 -7.69
C THR A 80 25.36 2.89 -7.76
N GLU A 81 25.54 2.17 -8.86
CA GLU A 81 26.69 1.27 -9.07
C GLU A 81 28.00 2.05 -9.12
N ARG A 82 28.03 3.18 -9.82
CA ARG A 82 29.22 4.04 -9.92
C ARG A 82 29.61 4.66 -8.57
N ASN A 83 28.63 4.94 -7.71
CA ASN A 83 28.80 5.56 -6.39
C ASN A 83 29.72 6.80 -6.40
N GLY A 84 29.64 7.60 -7.47
CA GLY A 84 30.44 8.79 -7.70
C GLY A 84 29.86 9.63 -8.84
N PRO A 85 30.54 10.71 -9.24
CA PRO A 85 30.10 11.56 -10.33
C PRO A 85 30.05 10.80 -11.67
N VAL A 86 28.95 10.98 -12.42
CA VAL A 86 28.73 10.41 -13.75
C VAL A 86 28.29 11.53 -14.69
N SER A 87 28.94 11.64 -15.84
CA SER A 87 28.59 12.64 -16.83
C SER A 87 27.29 12.30 -17.58
N LEU A 88 26.64 13.32 -18.14
CA LEU A 88 25.47 13.15 -19.00
C LEU A 88 25.72 12.17 -20.15
N ASP A 89 26.91 12.30 -20.80
CA ASP A 89 27.26 11.48 -21.96
C ASP A 89 27.44 10.00 -21.58
N GLU A 90 28.00 9.72 -20.38
CA GLU A 90 28.08 8.34 -19.86
C GLU A 90 26.68 7.77 -19.60
N LEU A 91 25.78 8.54 -18.96
CA LEU A 91 24.38 8.09 -18.72
C LEU A 91 23.64 7.84 -20.04
N ALA A 92 23.81 8.73 -21.02
CA ALA A 92 23.19 8.56 -22.32
C ALA A 92 23.73 7.33 -23.09
N ALA A 93 25.00 7.02 -22.93
CA ALA A 93 25.64 5.88 -23.57
C ALA A 93 25.09 4.52 -23.13
N VAL A 94 24.59 4.38 -21.88
CA VAL A 94 24.07 3.12 -21.31
C VAL A 94 23.01 2.49 -22.21
N LYS A 95 22.03 3.27 -22.64
CA LYS A 95 20.95 2.80 -23.56
C LYS A 95 21.07 3.40 -24.96
N LYS A 96 22.22 3.99 -25.31
CA LYS A 96 22.40 4.71 -26.58
C LYS A 96 21.34 5.79 -26.83
N ALA A 97 20.92 6.44 -25.73
CA ALA A 97 19.89 7.46 -25.76
C ALA A 97 20.44 8.81 -26.24
N SER A 98 19.54 9.68 -26.71
CA SER A 98 19.91 11.06 -27.02
C SER A 98 20.32 11.82 -25.75
N PRO A 99 21.51 12.45 -25.68
CA PRO A 99 21.93 13.23 -24.51
C PRO A 99 20.92 14.33 -24.14
N ILE A 100 20.30 14.98 -25.12
CA ILE A 100 19.25 16.00 -24.89
C ILE A 100 18.04 15.41 -24.19
N LEU A 101 17.62 14.19 -24.53
CA LEU A 101 16.51 13.53 -23.87
C LEU A 101 16.85 13.17 -22.42
N VAL A 102 18.02 12.58 -22.20
CA VAL A 102 18.51 12.23 -20.86
C VAL A 102 18.61 13.49 -19.98
N GLU A 103 19.14 14.60 -20.50
CA GLU A 103 19.22 15.87 -19.80
C GLU A 103 17.84 16.43 -19.40
N ARG A 104 16.81 16.30 -20.26
CA ARG A 104 15.44 16.69 -19.93
C ARG A 104 14.87 15.87 -18.76
N VAL A 105 15.11 14.57 -18.74
CA VAL A 105 14.69 13.69 -17.65
C VAL A 105 15.42 14.07 -16.36
N LEU A 106 16.76 14.24 -16.43
CA LEU A 106 17.58 14.58 -15.28
C LEU A 106 17.23 15.93 -14.65
N ARG A 107 16.87 16.95 -15.44
CA ARG A 107 16.42 18.24 -14.92
C ARG A 107 15.20 18.11 -13.99
N ILE A 108 14.24 17.25 -14.33
CA ILE A 108 13.08 16.97 -13.46
C ILE A 108 13.55 16.20 -12.22
N LEU A 109 14.37 15.15 -12.39
CA LEU A 109 14.83 14.32 -11.28
C LEU A 109 15.69 15.11 -10.26
N VAL A 110 16.51 16.06 -10.74
CA VAL A 110 17.26 16.99 -9.88
C VAL A 110 16.29 17.94 -9.16
N GLY A 111 15.29 18.47 -9.88
CA GLY A 111 14.30 19.38 -9.29
C GLY A 111 13.43 18.77 -8.19
N ILE A 112 13.33 17.44 -8.12
CA ILE A 112 12.62 16.69 -7.07
C ILE A 112 13.56 15.91 -6.13
N ASP A 113 14.86 16.22 -6.13
CA ASP A 113 15.91 15.61 -5.29
C ASP A 113 16.10 14.07 -5.47
N TYR A 114 15.65 13.52 -6.60
CA TYR A 114 15.82 12.09 -6.90
C TYR A 114 17.19 11.77 -7.48
N VAL A 115 17.86 12.76 -8.05
CA VAL A 115 19.24 12.73 -8.54
C VAL A 115 19.93 14.01 -8.08
N GLY A 116 21.19 13.94 -7.67
CA GLY A 116 22.01 15.12 -7.38
C GLY A 116 22.77 15.58 -8.60
N GLU A 117 22.97 16.91 -8.76
CA GLU A 117 23.89 17.48 -9.75
C GLU A 117 25.05 18.13 -8.99
N CYS A 118 26.29 17.67 -9.23
CA CYS A 118 27.47 18.13 -8.51
C CYS A 118 28.39 19.02 -9.34
N ASP A 119 28.24 19.04 -10.65
CA ASP A 119 28.87 19.96 -11.59
C ASP A 119 28.01 20.03 -12.86
N THR A 120 28.29 20.97 -13.75
CA THR A 120 27.54 21.13 -15.00
C THR A 120 27.46 19.83 -15.78
N ARG A 121 26.24 19.27 -15.90
CA ARG A 121 25.94 18.00 -16.58
C ARG A 121 26.67 16.79 -15.95
N VAL A 122 26.95 16.83 -14.65
CA VAL A 122 27.57 15.74 -13.88
C VAL A 122 26.68 15.42 -12.67
N TYR A 123 26.27 14.17 -12.57
CA TYR A 123 25.23 13.73 -11.66
C TYR A 123 25.75 12.71 -10.66
N ILE A 124 25.12 12.67 -9.49
CA ILE A 124 25.45 11.75 -8.39
C ILE A 124 24.17 11.10 -7.83
N ALA A 125 24.34 9.92 -7.23
CA ALA A 125 23.25 9.22 -6.54
C ALA A 125 22.87 9.92 -5.23
N THR A 126 21.57 10.15 -5.04
CA THR A 126 20.96 10.53 -3.75
C THR A 126 20.46 9.30 -3.00
N THR A 127 19.86 9.48 -1.82
CA THR A 127 19.13 8.39 -1.14
C THR A 127 17.96 7.89 -1.98
N MET A 128 17.24 8.80 -2.65
CA MET A 128 16.12 8.44 -3.54
C MET A 128 16.58 7.68 -4.78
N THR A 129 17.74 8.06 -5.35
CA THR A 129 18.35 7.30 -6.46
C THR A 129 18.56 5.84 -6.07
N ARG A 130 19.11 5.59 -4.87
CA ARG A 130 19.36 4.24 -4.35
C ARG A 130 18.07 3.48 -4.06
N GLN A 131 17.05 4.16 -3.51
CA GLN A 131 15.75 3.55 -3.27
C GLN A 131 15.10 3.04 -4.56
N LEU A 132 15.29 3.75 -5.68
CA LEU A 132 14.78 3.36 -6.99
C LEU A 132 15.64 2.31 -7.74
N THR A 133 16.56 1.63 -7.03
CA THR A 133 17.17 0.37 -7.46
C THR A 133 16.57 -0.85 -6.75
N ASP A 134 15.74 -0.63 -5.75
CA ASP A 134 15.02 -1.68 -5.05
C ASP A 134 13.86 -2.21 -5.89
N ARG A 135 13.72 -3.55 -5.95
CA ARG A 135 12.70 -4.23 -6.76
C ARG A 135 11.28 -3.83 -6.40
N LEU A 136 10.99 -3.72 -5.10
CA LEU A 136 9.66 -3.37 -4.62
C LEU A 136 9.29 -1.94 -5.03
N SER A 137 10.21 -0.99 -4.82
CA SER A 137 10.02 0.42 -5.19
C SER A 137 9.86 0.63 -6.70
N ILE A 138 10.62 -0.10 -7.51
CA ILE A 138 10.48 -0.09 -8.98
C ILE A 138 9.09 -0.58 -9.39
N SER A 139 8.60 -1.65 -8.76
CA SER A 139 7.30 -2.24 -9.09
C SER A 139 6.13 -1.33 -8.75
N VAL A 140 6.18 -0.62 -7.62
CA VAL A 140 5.20 0.44 -7.29
C VAL A 140 5.12 1.47 -8.43
N ILE A 141 6.28 2.00 -8.87
CA ILE A 141 6.32 3.00 -9.95
C ILE A 141 5.76 2.41 -11.24
N LYS A 142 6.17 1.20 -11.63
CA LYS A 142 5.69 0.56 -12.86
C LYS A 142 4.20 0.32 -12.84
N PHE A 143 3.67 -0.30 -11.77
CA PHE A 143 2.25 -0.64 -11.70
C PHE A 143 1.38 0.62 -11.69
N ILE A 144 1.69 1.58 -10.83
CA ILE A 144 0.91 2.82 -10.75
C ILE A 144 1.04 3.65 -12.03
N PHE A 145 2.22 3.71 -12.66
CA PHE A 145 2.39 4.49 -13.89
C PHE A 145 1.75 3.81 -15.11
N ASP A 146 1.95 2.50 -15.25
CA ASP A 146 1.59 1.76 -16.47
C ASP A 146 0.10 1.30 -16.45
N VAL A 147 -0.55 1.22 -15.27
CA VAL A 147 -1.96 0.82 -15.10
C VAL A 147 -2.78 1.93 -14.42
N GLY A 148 -2.33 2.42 -13.28
CA GLY A 148 -3.06 3.39 -12.47
C GLY A 148 -3.21 4.75 -13.16
N MET A 149 -2.15 5.38 -13.62
CA MET A 149 -2.22 6.72 -14.21
C MET A 149 -3.06 6.82 -15.49
N PRO A 150 -3.01 5.88 -16.45
CA PRO A 150 -3.91 5.88 -17.60
C PRO A 150 -5.38 5.81 -17.18
N THR A 151 -5.69 5.01 -16.16
CA THR A 151 -7.03 4.87 -15.58
C THR A 151 -7.47 6.17 -14.91
N LEU A 152 -6.63 6.72 -14.01
CA LEU A 152 -6.89 8.00 -13.32
C LEU A 152 -7.17 9.14 -14.28
N ALA A 153 -6.44 9.21 -15.39
CA ALA A 153 -6.66 10.24 -16.43
C ALA A 153 -8.06 10.14 -17.08
N LYS A 154 -8.69 8.96 -17.03
CA LYS A 154 -10.01 8.69 -17.58
C LYS A 154 -11.17 8.84 -16.57
N VAL A 155 -10.87 8.87 -15.27
CA VAL A 155 -11.89 8.97 -14.20
C VAL A 155 -12.84 10.18 -14.41
N PRO A 156 -12.37 11.41 -14.72
CA PRO A 156 -13.29 12.53 -14.91
C PRO A 156 -14.25 12.34 -16.08
N GLU A 157 -13.80 11.67 -17.16
CA GLU A 157 -14.65 11.33 -18.32
C GLU A 157 -15.66 10.25 -17.95
N PHE A 158 -15.21 9.19 -17.29
CA PHE A 158 -16.05 8.12 -16.78
C PHE A 158 -17.16 8.64 -15.86
N LEU A 159 -16.83 9.43 -14.85
CA LEU A 159 -17.80 9.97 -13.89
C LEU A 159 -18.85 10.88 -14.55
N ARG A 160 -18.46 11.70 -15.55
CA ARG A 160 -19.43 12.49 -16.32
C ARG A 160 -20.43 11.63 -17.08
N GLY A 161 -19.98 10.47 -17.58
CA GLY A 161 -20.85 9.51 -18.27
C GLY A 161 -21.75 8.71 -17.34
N HIS A 162 -21.50 8.73 -16.02
CA HIS A 162 -22.23 7.96 -15.01
C HIS A 162 -22.87 8.85 -13.93
N ASP A 163 -23.27 10.08 -14.28
CA ASP A 163 -23.97 11.02 -13.39
C ASP A 163 -23.23 11.28 -12.06
N HIS A 164 -21.90 11.19 -12.06
CA HIS A 164 -21.02 11.33 -10.89
C HIS A 164 -21.37 10.37 -9.73
N ARG A 165 -21.87 9.19 -10.05
CA ARG A 165 -22.12 8.13 -9.07
C ARG A 165 -20.85 7.32 -8.83
N ASN A 166 -20.73 6.78 -7.60
CA ASN A 166 -19.67 5.81 -7.30
C ASN A 166 -19.86 4.57 -8.18
N PRO A 167 -18.80 4.02 -8.78
CA PRO A 167 -18.92 2.79 -9.56
C PRO A 167 -19.32 1.62 -8.66
N GLU A 168 -20.11 0.72 -9.21
CA GLU A 168 -20.57 -0.51 -8.55
C GLU A 168 -20.36 -1.70 -9.49
N GLY A 169 -19.99 -2.85 -8.92
CA GLY A 169 -19.76 -4.11 -9.65
C GLY A 169 -18.38 -4.21 -10.30
N ALA A 170 -17.84 -5.41 -10.30
CA ALA A 170 -16.43 -5.72 -10.60
C ALA A 170 -15.99 -5.46 -12.07
N THR A 171 -16.94 -5.24 -13.00
CA THR A 171 -16.66 -5.22 -14.44
C THR A 171 -17.12 -3.94 -15.17
N THR A 172 -17.52 -2.90 -14.44
CA THR A 172 -18.11 -1.68 -15.03
C THR A 172 -17.50 -0.38 -14.50
N GLY A 173 -16.26 -0.41 -14.08
CA GLY A 173 -15.57 0.72 -13.45
C GLY A 173 -14.61 1.49 -14.35
N PRO A 174 -13.84 2.38 -13.74
CA PRO A 174 -12.86 3.21 -14.44
C PRO A 174 -11.80 2.43 -15.21
N LEU A 175 -11.28 1.33 -14.66
CA LEU A 175 -10.28 0.48 -15.35
C LEU A 175 -10.89 -0.09 -16.63
N GLN A 176 -12.10 -0.68 -16.54
CA GLN A 176 -12.79 -1.25 -17.68
C GLN A 176 -13.06 -0.20 -18.77
N PHE A 177 -13.45 1.00 -18.34
CA PHE A 177 -13.65 2.14 -19.26
C PHE A 177 -12.33 2.57 -19.94
N ALA A 178 -11.22 2.63 -19.20
CA ALA A 178 -9.93 3.07 -19.70
C ALA A 178 -9.30 2.05 -20.66
N GLU A 179 -9.28 0.77 -20.26
CA GLU A 179 -8.67 -0.34 -21.00
C GLU A 179 -9.62 -0.95 -22.04
N LYS A 180 -10.91 -0.58 -22.04
CA LYS A 180 -11.96 -1.12 -22.92
C LYS A 180 -12.14 -2.63 -22.81
N ILE A 181 -12.23 -3.09 -21.57
CA ILE A 181 -12.44 -4.48 -21.20
C ILE A 181 -13.79 -4.63 -20.46
N ASP A 182 -14.30 -5.86 -20.36
CA ASP A 182 -15.54 -6.21 -19.67
C ASP A 182 -15.33 -7.26 -18.55
N GLU A 183 -14.10 -7.38 -18.07
CA GLU A 183 -13.67 -8.30 -17.03
C GLU A 183 -13.06 -7.58 -15.82
N SER A 184 -12.95 -8.29 -14.69
CA SER A 184 -12.31 -7.74 -13.50
C SER A 184 -10.80 -7.60 -13.68
N ILE A 185 -10.15 -6.77 -12.85
CA ILE A 185 -8.69 -6.66 -12.83
C ILE A 185 -8.03 -8.03 -12.58
N TRP A 186 -8.61 -8.85 -11.73
CA TRP A 186 -8.10 -10.18 -11.37
C TRP A 186 -8.15 -11.19 -12.53
N THR A 187 -9.04 -11.00 -13.49
CA THR A 187 -9.11 -11.78 -14.73
C THR A 187 -8.20 -11.21 -15.81
N TRP A 188 -8.07 -9.88 -15.86
CA TRP A 188 -7.30 -9.18 -16.87
C TRP A 188 -5.79 -9.20 -16.64
N LEU A 189 -5.30 -9.05 -15.39
CA LEU A 189 -3.87 -9.06 -15.07
C LEU A 189 -3.14 -10.31 -15.54
N PRO A 190 -3.65 -11.54 -15.35
CA PRO A 190 -2.99 -12.76 -15.86
C PRO A 190 -2.76 -12.78 -17.38
N GLN A 191 -3.54 -12.01 -18.14
CA GLN A 191 -3.36 -11.88 -19.58
C GLN A 191 -2.24 -10.87 -19.95
N ASN A 192 -1.71 -10.15 -18.95
CA ASN A 192 -0.68 -9.11 -19.07
C ASN A 192 0.50 -9.39 -18.13
N PRO A 193 1.40 -10.35 -18.46
CA PRO A 193 2.40 -10.89 -17.51
C PRO A 193 3.32 -9.84 -16.87
N GLU A 194 3.75 -8.82 -17.60
CA GLU A 194 4.61 -7.75 -17.06
C GLU A 194 3.86 -6.87 -16.03
N LYS A 195 2.56 -6.59 -16.29
CA LYS A 195 1.72 -5.85 -15.36
C LYS A 195 1.39 -6.69 -14.13
N LEU A 196 1.13 -7.99 -14.32
CA LEU A 196 0.91 -8.94 -13.23
C LEU A 196 2.12 -9.05 -12.31
N ASP A 197 3.33 -9.22 -12.86
CA ASP A 197 4.56 -9.28 -12.06
C ASP A 197 4.80 -7.99 -11.29
N SER A 198 4.56 -6.83 -11.91
CA SER A 198 4.65 -5.53 -11.23
C SER A 198 3.60 -5.40 -10.11
N CYS A 199 2.38 -5.89 -10.32
CA CYS A 199 1.32 -5.90 -9.32
C CYS A 199 1.68 -6.80 -8.13
N ASN A 200 2.01 -8.07 -8.38
CA ASN A 200 2.37 -9.03 -7.35
C ASN A 200 3.58 -8.56 -6.53
N THR A 201 4.59 -8.00 -7.20
CA THR A 201 5.78 -7.45 -6.54
C THR A 201 5.47 -6.19 -5.73
N PHE A 202 4.56 -5.33 -6.21
CA PHE A 202 4.07 -4.19 -5.46
C PHE A 202 3.37 -4.64 -4.17
N MET A 203 2.51 -5.66 -4.23
CA MET A 203 1.80 -6.19 -3.07
C MET A 203 2.73 -6.78 -1.99
N GLU A 204 3.89 -7.34 -2.38
CA GLU A 204 4.92 -7.76 -1.42
C GLU A 204 5.50 -6.57 -0.62
N GLY A 205 5.58 -5.39 -1.22
CA GLY A 205 6.17 -4.17 -0.65
C GLY A 205 5.17 -3.09 -0.23
N ASP A 206 3.90 -3.40 -0.12
CA ASP A 206 2.79 -2.46 0.08
C ASP A 206 2.90 -1.58 1.35
N ARG A 207 3.57 -2.07 2.41
CA ARG A 207 3.86 -1.27 3.61
C ARG A 207 4.85 -0.14 3.36
N GLY A 208 5.67 -0.23 2.33
CA GLY A 208 6.78 0.70 2.13
C GLY A 208 7.72 0.71 3.34
N ALA A 209 7.99 1.89 3.89
CA ALA A 209 8.86 2.05 5.08
C ALA A 209 8.09 1.99 6.41
N ARG A 210 6.85 1.55 6.43
CA ARG A 210 6.04 1.47 7.65
C ARG A 210 6.39 0.23 8.45
N PRO A 211 6.36 0.31 9.79
CA PRO A 211 6.65 -0.86 10.61
C PRO A 211 5.62 -1.96 10.39
N SER A 212 6.07 -3.21 10.41
CA SER A 212 5.19 -4.38 10.37
C SER A 212 4.26 -4.38 11.58
N TRP A 213 3.02 -4.86 11.41
CA TRP A 213 2.11 -5.05 12.53
C TRP A 213 2.70 -5.91 13.66
N LEU A 214 3.62 -6.82 13.33
CA LEU A 214 4.36 -7.65 14.29
C LEU A 214 5.26 -6.86 15.24
N GLU A 215 5.56 -5.60 14.94
CA GLU A 215 6.42 -4.75 15.77
C GLU A 215 5.63 -3.93 16.80
N TRP A 216 4.35 -3.65 16.52
CA TRP A 216 3.55 -2.73 17.35
C TRP A 216 2.22 -3.31 17.86
N PHE A 217 1.66 -4.32 17.18
CA PHE A 217 0.47 -5.00 17.68
C PHE A 217 0.87 -6.05 18.73
N PRO A 218 0.18 -6.16 19.87
CA PRO A 218 0.56 -7.07 20.95
C PRO A 218 0.17 -8.52 20.64
N VAL A 219 0.85 -9.14 19.67
CA VAL A 219 0.58 -10.49 19.15
C VAL A 219 0.55 -11.53 20.27
N GLU A 220 1.54 -11.51 21.19
CA GLU A 220 1.64 -12.50 22.27
C GLU A 220 0.42 -12.44 23.20
N GLU A 221 0.02 -11.24 23.60
CA GLU A 221 -1.10 -11.04 24.52
C GLU A 221 -2.46 -11.34 23.83
N ARG A 222 -2.62 -10.86 22.59
CA ARG A 222 -3.93 -10.90 21.93
C ARG A 222 -4.19 -12.19 21.16
N LEU A 223 -3.17 -12.80 20.58
CA LEU A 223 -3.31 -13.93 19.68
C LEU A 223 -2.75 -15.23 20.25
N LEU A 224 -1.51 -15.19 20.76
CA LEU A 224 -0.85 -16.41 21.24
C LEU A 224 -1.28 -16.80 22.64
N CYS A 225 -1.60 -15.83 23.51
CA CYS A 225 -2.18 -16.13 24.83
C CYS A 225 -3.55 -16.80 24.65
N GLY A 226 -3.68 -18.00 25.26
CA GLY A 226 -4.90 -18.82 25.15
C GLY A 226 -5.02 -19.62 23.84
N ALA A 227 -3.99 -19.64 23.01
CA ALA A 227 -3.90 -20.59 21.91
C ALA A 227 -3.80 -22.01 22.45
N ASN A 228 -4.64 -22.91 21.92
CA ASN A 228 -4.59 -24.31 22.31
C ASN A 228 -3.36 -24.97 21.69
N PRO A 229 -2.41 -25.51 22.49
CA PRO A 229 -1.20 -26.14 21.97
C PRO A 229 -1.47 -27.43 21.17
N ASP A 230 -2.63 -28.05 21.39
CA ASP A 230 -3.05 -29.25 20.69
C ASP A 230 -3.93 -28.94 19.45
N ALA A 231 -4.21 -27.66 19.18
CA ALA A 231 -4.95 -27.27 17.99
C ALA A 231 -4.14 -27.57 16.73
N GLU A 232 -4.81 -28.12 15.73
CA GLU A 232 -4.19 -28.49 14.46
C GLU A 232 -3.63 -27.27 13.72
N THR A 233 -4.38 -26.16 13.69
CA THR A 233 -4.01 -24.95 12.97
C THR A 233 -3.99 -23.75 13.90
N LEU A 234 -2.86 -23.03 13.92
CA LEU A 234 -2.72 -21.78 14.65
C LEU A 234 -3.23 -20.60 13.84
N MET A 235 -2.74 -20.44 12.62
CA MET A 235 -3.03 -19.26 11.80
C MET A 235 -3.32 -19.66 10.35
N VAL A 236 -4.34 -19.04 9.80
CA VAL A 236 -4.69 -19.07 8.39
C VAL A 236 -4.50 -17.66 7.83
N ASP A 237 -3.63 -17.54 6.84
CA ASP A 237 -3.42 -16.31 6.06
C ASP A 237 -4.32 -16.41 4.82
N VAL A 238 -5.46 -15.77 4.90
CA VAL A 238 -6.56 -15.89 3.93
C VAL A 238 -6.32 -14.94 2.76
N ALA A 239 -6.13 -15.50 1.57
CA ALA A 239 -5.69 -14.80 0.35
C ALA A 239 -4.33 -14.11 0.54
N GLY A 240 -3.39 -14.82 1.21
CA GLY A 240 -2.09 -14.29 1.63
C GLY A 240 -1.06 -14.12 0.50
N GLY A 241 -1.46 -14.24 -0.77
CA GLY A 241 -0.58 -14.06 -1.92
C GLY A 241 0.58 -15.05 -1.93
N ARG A 242 1.79 -14.52 -2.06
CA ARG A 242 3.01 -15.35 -2.01
C ARG A 242 3.44 -15.75 -0.58
N GLY A 243 2.71 -15.32 0.48
CA GLY A 243 2.92 -15.74 1.88
C GLY A 243 3.97 -14.97 2.66
N HIS A 244 4.36 -13.78 2.21
CA HIS A 244 5.41 -12.98 2.86
C HIS A 244 5.07 -12.55 4.30
N ASP A 245 3.79 -12.28 4.60
CA ASP A 245 3.35 -11.93 5.96
C ASP A 245 3.39 -13.13 6.90
N LEU A 246 2.97 -14.30 6.42
CA LEU A 246 3.04 -15.54 7.19
C LEU A 246 4.48 -15.98 7.46
N ALA A 247 5.38 -15.78 6.48
CA ALA A 247 6.81 -16.01 6.65
C ALA A 247 7.42 -15.05 7.69
N ALA A 248 7.03 -13.77 7.67
CA ALA A 248 7.47 -12.79 8.67
C ALA A 248 6.95 -13.16 10.07
N PHE A 249 5.70 -13.64 10.17
CA PHE A 249 5.14 -14.14 11.43
C PHE A 249 5.95 -15.34 11.96
N LEU A 250 6.22 -16.33 11.12
CA LEU A 250 7.02 -17.50 11.49
C LEU A 250 8.46 -17.13 11.90
N ALA A 251 9.09 -16.21 11.19
CA ALA A 251 10.42 -15.71 11.53
C ALA A 251 10.46 -15.02 12.90
N ARG A 252 9.39 -14.29 13.26
CA ARG A 252 9.26 -13.60 14.56
C ARG A 252 8.92 -14.55 15.70
N TYR A 253 8.12 -15.59 15.41
CA TYR A 253 7.61 -16.56 16.38
C TYR A 253 7.88 -18.01 15.92
N PRO A 254 9.15 -18.47 15.90
CA PRO A 254 9.52 -19.75 15.31
C PRO A 254 9.00 -20.97 16.07
N ASP A 255 8.71 -20.81 17.36
CA ASP A 255 8.33 -21.91 18.26
C ASP A 255 6.82 -22.00 18.51
N VAL A 256 6.00 -21.30 17.73
CA VAL A 256 4.53 -21.37 17.87
C VAL A 256 4.00 -22.78 17.60
N PRO A 257 3.03 -23.27 18.39
CA PRO A 257 2.41 -24.56 18.15
C PRO A 257 1.43 -24.50 16.97
N GLY A 258 1.13 -25.66 16.41
CA GLY A 258 0.15 -25.81 15.32
C GLY A 258 0.68 -25.44 13.94
N ARG A 259 -0.15 -25.68 12.94
CA ARG A 259 0.14 -25.39 11.53
C ARG A 259 -0.09 -23.91 11.22
N LEU A 260 0.67 -23.41 10.27
CA LEU A 260 0.43 -22.14 9.59
C LEU A 260 -0.05 -22.48 8.17
N VAL A 261 -1.16 -21.92 7.75
CA VAL A 261 -1.77 -22.23 6.45
C VAL A 261 -1.83 -20.96 5.61
N LEU A 262 -1.24 -21.04 4.42
CA LEU A 262 -1.35 -20.01 3.38
C LEU A 262 -2.47 -20.40 2.42
N GLU A 263 -3.49 -19.59 2.31
CA GLU A 263 -4.60 -19.77 1.39
C GLU A 263 -4.56 -18.74 0.27
N ASP A 264 -4.67 -19.19 -0.96
CA ASP A 264 -4.87 -18.34 -2.13
C ASP A 264 -5.35 -19.17 -3.33
N LEU A 265 -5.58 -18.52 -4.47
CA LEU A 265 -5.89 -19.19 -5.71
C LEU A 265 -4.73 -20.11 -6.17
N PRO A 266 -5.00 -21.23 -6.83
CA PRO A 266 -3.98 -22.22 -7.18
C PRO A 266 -2.75 -21.61 -7.92
N HIS A 267 -3.00 -20.74 -8.88
CA HIS A 267 -1.93 -20.13 -9.67
C HIS A 267 -1.06 -19.15 -8.87
N VAL A 268 -1.60 -18.51 -7.83
CA VAL A 268 -0.85 -17.64 -6.92
C VAL A 268 0.06 -18.47 -6.02
N LEU A 269 -0.46 -19.57 -5.49
CA LEU A 269 0.31 -20.50 -4.65
C LEU A 269 1.48 -21.18 -5.39
N GLU A 270 1.37 -21.37 -6.71
CA GLU A 270 2.46 -21.90 -7.54
C GLU A 270 3.68 -20.95 -7.58
N GLU A 271 3.45 -19.63 -7.48
CA GLU A 271 4.52 -18.63 -7.43
C GLU A 271 5.17 -18.48 -6.04
N SER A 272 4.52 -18.99 -5.00
CA SER A 272 5.01 -18.89 -3.62
C SER A 272 6.24 -19.80 -3.41
N THR A 273 7.32 -19.23 -2.90
CA THR A 273 8.57 -19.93 -2.55
C THR A 273 8.69 -20.25 -1.07
N MET A 274 7.56 -20.18 -0.31
CA MET A 274 7.57 -20.41 1.13
C MET A 274 8.01 -21.82 1.50
N ASP A 275 8.70 -21.92 2.65
CA ASP A 275 9.16 -23.17 3.22
C ASP A 275 7.96 -24.06 3.60
N ALA A 276 7.82 -25.18 2.88
CA ALA A 276 6.72 -26.12 3.02
C ALA A 276 6.78 -26.97 4.33
N GLU A 277 7.86 -26.90 5.11
CA GLU A 277 7.94 -27.68 6.35
C GLU A 277 7.04 -27.13 7.45
N ARG A 278 6.83 -25.82 7.50
CA ARG A 278 6.07 -25.12 8.54
C ARG A 278 4.83 -24.40 8.01
N ILE A 279 4.77 -24.11 6.72
CA ILE A 279 3.67 -23.38 6.06
C ILE A 279 3.02 -24.31 5.03
N GLU A 280 1.80 -24.73 5.32
CA GLU A 280 0.98 -25.52 4.39
C GLU A 280 0.31 -24.58 3.39
N LYS A 281 0.31 -24.96 2.09
CA LYS A 281 -0.39 -24.24 1.03
C LYS A 281 -1.74 -24.91 0.74
N GLN A 282 -2.82 -24.16 0.89
CA GLN A 282 -4.18 -24.60 0.65
C GLN A 282 -4.83 -23.76 -0.46
N ALA A 283 -5.14 -24.39 -1.59
CA ALA A 283 -5.88 -23.70 -2.65
C ALA A 283 -7.30 -23.37 -2.16
N PHE A 284 -7.68 -22.09 -2.27
CA PHE A 284 -8.92 -21.58 -1.75
C PHE A 284 -9.50 -20.45 -2.60
N ASP A 285 -10.82 -20.40 -2.68
CA ASP A 285 -11.61 -19.32 -3.27
C ASP A 285 -12.45 -18.68 -2.16
N LEU A 286 -12.27 -17.40 -1.91
CA LEU A 286 -12.92 -16.62 -0.84
C LEU A 286 -14.45 -16.75 -0.78
N PHE A 287 -15.09 -17.03 -1.92
CA PHE A 287 -16.54 -17.18 -2.03
C PHE A 287 -17.03 -18.60 -1.74
N LYS A 288 -16.14 -19.51 -1.39
CA LYS A 288 -16.47 -20.88 -1.00
C LYS A 288 -16.42 -21.03 0.53
N PRO A 289 -17.04 -22.09 1.07
CA PRO A 289 -16.90 -22.42 2.48
C PRO A 289 -15.42 -22.54 2.88
N GLN A 290 -15.05 -21.87 3.97
CA GLN A 290 -13.68 -21.90 4.51
C GLN A 290 -13.32 -23.33 4.93
N PRO A 291 -12.26 -23.95 4.34
CA PRO A 291 -11.93 -25.36 4.58
C PRO A 291 -11.25 -25.62 5.93
N ILE A 292 -10.58 -24.62 6.49
CA ILE A 292 -9.84 -24.74 7.76
C ILE A 292 -10.74 -24.27 8.89
N HIS A 293 -11.10 -25.18 9.79
CA HIS A 293 -12.00 -24.91 10.89
C HIS A 293 -11.26 -24.77 12.22
N GLY A 294 -11.75 -23.90 13.09
CA GLY A 294 -11.29 -23.77 14.47
C GLY A 294 -9.85 -23.25 14.60
N ALA A 295 -9.28 -22.64 13.58
CA ALA A 295 -7.98 -21.98 13.72
C ALA A 295 -8.05 -20.85 14.76
N ARG A 296 -6.94 -20.62 15.48
CA ARG A 296 -6.85 -19.53 16.43
C ARG A 296 -6.92 -18.16 15.78
N ILE A 297 -6.28 -18.01 14.61
CA ILE A 297 -6.11 -16.73 13.91
C ILE A 297 -6.53 -16.94 12.46
N TYR A 298 -7.48 -16.13 12.00
CA TYR A 298 -7.76 -15.89 10.60
C TYR A 298 -7.29 -14.48 10.28
N TYR A 299 -6.27 -14.38 9.45
CA TYR A 299 -5.63 -13.12 9.09
C TYR A 299 -5.96 -12.77 7.65
N MET A 300 -6.32 -11.52 7.42
CA MET A 300 -6.60 -10.96 6.10
C MET A 300 -5.92 -9.60 5.99
N LYS A 301 -5.09 -9.42 4.98
CA LYS A 301 -4.41 -8.15 4.74
C LYS A 301 -4.69 -7.67 3.33
N PHE A 302 -5.26 -6.46 3.21
CA PHE A 302 -5.59 -5.87 1.91
C PHE A 302 -6.45 -6.80 1.02
N ILE A 303 -7.49 -7.38 1.62
CA ILE A 303 -8.41 -8.29 0.93
C ILE A 303 -9.81 -7.70 0.85
N LEU A 304 -10.36 -7.30 2.00
CA LEU A 304 -11.77 -6.87 2.05
C LEU A 304 -11.97 -5.50 1.39
N HIS A 305 -10.93 -4.71 1.25
CA HIS A 305 -11.00 -3.45 0.51
C HIS A 305 -11.17 -3.61 -1.00
N ASP A 306 -10.85 -4.78 -1.56
CA ASP A 306 -11.03 -5.09 -2.99
C ASP A 306 -12.48 -5.36 -3.37
N TRP A 307 -13.35 -5.61 -2.39
CA TRP A 307 -14.70 -6.12 -2.58
C TRP A 307 -15.77 -5.14 -2.10
N SER A 308 -16.94 -5.19 -2.76
CA SER A 308 -18.12 -4.46 -2.32
C SER A 308 -18.60 -4.94 -0.94
N ASP A 309 -19.48 -4.19 -0.28
CA ASP A 309 -20.05 -4.59 1.02
C ASP A 309 -20.86 -5.89 0.92
N GLU A 310 -21.54 -6.13 -0.21
CA GLU A 310 -22.30 -7.36 -0.46
C GLU A 310 -21.37 -8.58 -0.60
N GLU A 311 -20.31 -8.46 -1.38
CA GLU A 311 -19.29 -9.47 -1.55
C GLU A 311 -18.55 -9.75 -0.24
N ASN A 312 -18.17 -8.70 0.50
CA ASN A 312 -17.57 -8.82 1.82
C ASN A 312 -18.48 -9.53 2.83
N HIS A 313 -19.78 -9.28 2.78
CA HIS A 313 -20.73 -10.00 3.62
C HIS A 313 -20.72 -11.50 3.30
N ALA A 314 -20.65 -11.87 2.02
CA ALA A 314 -20.55 -13.26 1.58
C ALA A 314 -19.22 -13.90 2.09
N ILE A 315 -18.07 -13.24 1.88
CA ILE A 315 -16.74 -13.71 2.33
C ILE A 315 -16.74 -13.91 3.86
N LEU A 316 -17.14 -12.91 4.60
CA LEU A 316 -17.16 -12.93 6.07
C LEU A 316 -18.11 -13.99 6.62
N THR A 317 -19.22 -14.28 5.93
CA THR A 317 -20.15 -15.34 6.32
C THR A 317 -19.51 -16.73 6.19
N GLN A 318 -18.73 -16.98 5.12
CA GLN A 318 -17.99 -18.23 4.96
C GLN A 318 -16.94 -18.39 6.06
N LEU A 319 -16.24 -17.32 6.38
CA LEU A 319 -15.24 -17.29 7.44
C LEU A 319 -15.85 -17.54 8.82
N ALA A 320 -16.98 -16.88 9.12
CA ALA A 320 -17.72 -17.07 10.38
C ALA A 320 -18.15 -18.55 10.60
N GLY A 321 -18.51 -19.24 9.50
CA GLY A 321 -18.89 -20.65 9.56
C GLY A 321 -17.76 -21.62 9.95
N ALA A 322 -16.50 -21.18 9.82
CA ALA A 322 -15.32 -21.99 10.16
C ALA A 322 -14.69 -21.60 11.51
N MET A 323 -14.97 -20.40 11.99
CA MET A 323 -14.41 -19.90 13.26
C MET A 323 -15.11 -20.53 14.48
N GLU A 324 -14.36 -20.72 15.54
CA GLU A 324 -14.85 -21.20 16.84
C GLU A 324 -15.17 -20.02 17.77
N GLN A 325 -16.44 -19.93 18.20
CA GLN A 325 -16.89 -18.86 19.09
C GLN A 325 -16.11 -18.85 20.43
N GLY A 326 -15.64 -17.71 20.85
CA GLY A 326 -14.87 -17.54 22.09
C GLY A 326 -13.41 -17.98 22.00
N TYR A 327 -12.98 -18.55 20.86
CA TYR A 327 -11.60 -18.97 20.63
C TYR A 327 -10.95 -18.29 19.43
N SER A 328 -11.55 -18.40 18.24
CA SER A 328 -10.98 -17.86 17.01
C SER A 328 -10.98 -16.33 16.98
N LYS A 329 -9.94 -15.75 16.41
CA LYS A 329 -9.76 -14.31 16.20
C LYS A 329 -9.72 -14.00 14.71
N LEU A 330 -10.47 -13.01 14.29
CA LEU A 330 -10.34 -12.41 12.95
C LEU A 330 -9.46 -11.15 13.07
N ILE A 331 -8.38 -11.13 12.32
CA ILE A 331 -7.41 -10.03 12.28
C ILE A 331 -7.37 -9.49 10.86
N ILE A 332 -7.81 -8.26 10.69
CA ILE A 332 -7.82 -7.58 9.38
C ILE A 332 -6.80 -6.46 9.44
N GLU A 333 -5.81 -6.49 8.55
CA GLU A 333 -4.82 -5.43 8.40
C GLU A 333 -5.14 -4.61 7.16
N GLU A 334 -5.69 -3.42 7.37
CA GLU A 334 -6.12 -2.52 6.31
C GLU A 334 -6.00 -1.05 6.70
N PHE A 335 -6.09 -0.15 5.73
CA PHE A 335 -6.29 1.25 6.04
C PHE A 335 -7.66 1.45 6.69
N VAL A 336 -7.67 2.13 7.83
CA VAL A 336 -8.91 2.52 8.51
C VAL A 336 -9.03 4.03 8.39
N LEU A 337 -9.91 4.50 7.51
CA LEU A 337 -10.08 5.92 7.27
C LEU A 337 -10.53 6.66 8.54
N ALA A 338 -9.92 7.79 8.78
CA ALA A 338 -10.37 8.69 9.83
C ALA A 338 -11.62 9.47 9.37
N ASP A 339 -12.57 9.69 10.28
CA ASP A 339 -13.78 10.48 9.99
C ASP A 339 -13.46 11.97 9.77
N ARG A 340 -12.28 12.45 10.22
CA ARG A 340 -11.80 13.82 10.08
C ARG A 340 -10.27 13.84 10.03
N ASP A 341 -9.72 14.80 9.28
CA ASP A 341 -8.28 15.08 9.19
C ASP A 341 -7.45 13.84 8.79
N GLY A 342 -8.01 13.01 7.90
CA GLY A 342 -7.40 11.79 7.40
C GLY A 342 -6.02 12.04 6.77
N ALA A 343 -5.14 11.05 6.87
CA ALA A 343 -3.86 11.07 6.19
C ALA A 343 -4.04 10.98 4.67
N MET A 344 -3.12 11.59 3.91
CA MET A 344 -3.19 11.62 2.45
C MET A 344 -3.03 10.22 1.85
N LEU A 345 -2.16 9.38 2.39
CA LEU A 345 -1.87 8.07 1.81
C LEU A 345 -3.10 7.14 1.80
N PRO A 346 -3.84 6.93 2.91
CA PRO A 346 -5.08 6.15 2.86
C PRO A 346 -6.11 6.71 1.88
N ALA A 347 -6.19 8.05 1.76
CA ALA A 347 -7.10 8.67 0.79
C ALA A 347 -6.67 8.45 -0.67
N MET A 348 -5.36 8.39 -0.97
CA MET A 348 -4.88 8.01 -2.30
C MET A 348 -5.16 6.54 -2.57
N TRP A 349 -5.00 5.67 -1.57
CA TRP A 349 -5.28 4.25 -1.68
C TRP A 349 -6.77 3.98 -1.93
N ASP A 350 -7.66 4.73 -1.29
CA ASP A 350 -9.10 4.66 -1.54
C ASP A 350 -9.44 4.92 -3.03
N TRP A 351 -8.75 5.87 -3.67
CA TRP A 351 -8.89 6.08 -5.11
C TRP A 351 -8.36 4.91 -5.94
N GLU A 352 -7.27 4.25 -5.52
CA GLU A 352 -6.75 3.06 -6.18
C GLU A 352 -7.77 1.90 -6.11
N MET A 353 -8.42 1.71 -4.95
CA MET A 353 -9.49 0.71 -4.81
C MET A 353 -10.66 1.01 -5.73
N MET A 354 -11.08 2.27 -5.81
CA MET A 354 -12.16 2.65 -6.72
C MET A 354 -11.79 2.41 -8.19
N ILE A 355 -10.58 2.77 -8.62
CA ILE A 355 -10.23 2.67 -10.05
C ILE A 355 -9.94 1.25 -10.50
N PHE A 356 -9.44 0.37 -9.64
CA PHE A 356 -9.08 -1.00 -9.99
C PHE A 356 -10.18 -2.00 -9.69
N CYS A 357 -10.80 -1.91 -8.52
CA CYS A 357 -11.70 -2.91 -7.98
C CYS A 357 -13.16 -2.43 -7.86
N ASN A 358 -13.44 -1.15 -8.13
CA ASN A 358 -14.75 -0.51 -7.89
C ASN A 358 -15.20 -0.62 -6.43
N SER A 359 -14.24 -0.64 -5.52
CA SER A 359 -14.41 -0.78 -4.08
C SER A 359 -13.86 0.44 -3.34
N MET A 360 -13.54 0.32 -2.04
CA MET A 360 -13.18 1.46 -1.21
C MET A 360 -12.39 1.07 0.04
N GLU A 361 -11.63 2.03 0.55
CA GLU A 361 -11.20 2.00 1.94
C GLU A 361 -12.33 2.44 2.88
N ARG A 362 -12.39 1.86 4.07
CA ARG A 362 -13.54 2.05 4.97
C ARG A 362 -13.16 2.77 6.26
N SER A 363 -14.08 3.61 6.75
CA SER A 363 -13.94 4.23 8.08
C SER A 363 -14.28 3.25 9.21
N LYS A 364 -13.88 3.58 10.44
CA LYS A 364 -14.23 2.77 11.64
C LYS A 364 -15.71 2.45 11.74
N SER A 365 -16.55 3.43 11.49
CA SER A 365 -18.01 3.27 11.54
C SER A 365 -18.53 2.34 10.45
N HIS A 366 -17.92 2.39 9.26
CA HIS A 366 -18.25 1.51 8.13
C HIS A 366 -17.81 0.07 8.43
N TRP A 367 -16.56 -0.14 8.84
CA TRP A 367 -16.05 -1.45 9.26
C TRP A 367 -16.91 -2.10 10.35
N THR A 368 -17.31 -1.31 11.36
CA THR A 368 -18.19 -1.83 12.44
C THR A 368 -19.51 -2.35 11.87
N ARG A 369 -20.18 -1.58 11.01
CA ARG A 369 -21.45 -2.02 10.40
C ARG A 369 -21.28 -3.30 9.55
N LEU A 370 -20.22 -3.34 8.73
CA LEU A 370 -19.93 -4.48 7.86
C LEU A 370 -19.70 -5.75 8.68
N LEU A 371 -18.81 -5.71 9.65
CA LEU A 371 -18.47 -6.85 10.49
C LEU A 371 -19.64 -7.29 11.37
N GLU A 372 -20.36 -6.35 11.99
CA GLU A 372 -21.55 -6.66 12.79
C GLU A 372 -22.68 -7.26 11.97
N GLY A 373 -22.83 -6.84 10.73
CA GLY A 373 -23.79 -7.40 9.77
C GLY A 373 -23.48 -8.85 9.39
N ALA A 374 -22.22 -9.24 9.41
CA ALA A 374 -21.74 -10.59 9.13
C ALA A 374 -21.61 -11.48 10.41
N GLY A 375 -22.07 -11.01 11.56
CA GLY A 375 -22.09 -11.81 12.81
C GLY A 375 -20.84 -11.67 13.68
N PHE A 376 -19.96 -10.72 13.37
CA PHE A 376 -18.78 -10.44 14.19
C PHE A 376 -19.04 -9.32 15.20
N GLN A 377 -18.25 -9.32 16.27
CA GLN A 377 -18.08 -8.20 17.19
C GLN A 377 -16.69 -7.61 16.99
N VAL A 378 -16.60 -6.32 16.69
CA VAL A 378 -15.32 -5.61 16.70
C VAL A 378 -14.84 -5.44 18.14
N ILE A 379 -13.70 -6.00 18.45
CA ILE A 379 -13.07 -5.90 19.77
C ILE A 379 -12.32 -4.58 19.88
N LYS A 380 -11.49 -4.28 18.86
CA LYS A 380 -10.71 -3.05 18.87
C LYS A 380 -10.17 -2.70 17.48
N PHE A 381 -10.10 -1.40 17.20
CA PHE A 381 -9.29 -0.82 16.14
C PHE A 381 -7.94 -0.41 16.73
N TRP A 382 -6.87 -1.03 16.26
CA TRP A 382 -5.51 -0.73 16.66
C TRP A 382 -4.88 0.18 15.63
N ALA A 383 -4.49 1.38 16.05
CA ALA A 383 -3.86 2.35 15.17
C ALA A 383 -2.36 2.03 15.01
N PRO A 384 -1.82 2.10 13.78
CA PRO A 384 -0.39 1.96 13.56
C PRO A 384 0.38 3.18 14.08
N PRO A 385 1.67 3.05 14.33
CA PRO A 385 2.52 4.23 14.50
C PRO A 385 2.67 4.94 13.13
N GLY A 386 2.04 6.12 12.98
CA GLY A 386 2.09 6.90 11.74
C GLY A 386 0.84 6.78 10.88
N ASP A 387 1.02 6.65 9.55
CA ASP A 387 -0.03 6.66 8.53
C ASP A 387 -0.23 5.30 7.83
N GLY A 388 0.25 4.22 8.46
CA GLY A 388 0.18 2.86 7.91
C GLY A 388 -1.18 2.19 8.09
N GLN A 389 -1.18 0.88 7.80
CA GLN A 389 -2.33 0.01 8.01
C GLN A 389 -2.60 -0.19 9.49
N GLY A 390 -3.86 -0.14 9.87
CA GLY A 390 -4.32 -0.50 11.21
C GLY A 390 -4.70 -1.97 11.30
N ILE A 391 -4.87 -2.47 12.53
CA ILE A 391 -5.43 -3.79 12.78
C ILE A 391 -6.85 -3.65 13.30
N ILE A 392 -7.77 -4.37 12.67
CA ILE A 392 -9.13 -4.56 13.17
C ILE A 392 -9.18 -5.95 13.80
N GLU A 393 -9.34 -6.00 15.11
CA GLU A 393 -9.51 -7.24 15.85
C GLU A 393 -11.02 -7.50 16.04
N ALA A 394 -11.49 -8.64 15.57
CA ALA A 394 -12.88 -9.06 15.69
C ALA A 394 -13.02 -10.53 16.13
N GLU A 395 -14.16 -10.86 16.68
CA GLU A 395 -14.54 -12.21 17.13
C GLU A 395 -16.00 -12.51 16.72
N LEU A 396 -16.40 -13.76 16.71
CA LEU A 396 -17.83 -14.10 16.57
C LEU A 396 -18.64 -13.59 17.77
N LYS A 397 -19.85 -13.07 17.50
CA LYS A 397 -20.81 -12.65 18.53
C LYS A 397 -21.29 -13.81 19.41
#